data_9434d0786254e5e273840218e167f1c5
#
_entry.id   9434d0786254e5e273840218e167f1c5
#
_cell.length_a   1.000
_cell.length_b   1.000
_cell.length_c   1.000
_cell.angle_alpha   90.00
_cell.angle_beta   90.00
_cell.angle_gamma   90.00
#
_symmetry.space_group_name_H-M   'P 1'
#
loop_
_entity.id
_entity.type
_entity.pdbx_description
1 polymer ?
#
loop_
_entity_poly.entity_id
_entity_poly.type
_entity_poly.pdbx_seq_one_letter_code
_entity_poly.pdbx_strand_id
1 'polypeptide(L)'
;MIKWLWALAYISSVLLANIFVDYFGIVTILGLTFPAGVIWIGLTFSFRDFSQRYWGVWKIWIFIAIATFITLFMNWQVAVASVSAFLIAETIDWLIFTITKKDFIHRIWISNTISTPIDSIVFVVLAFGWNWEAIYGQAIIKYISSLL
;
A
#
# COMPACT_ATOMS: atom_id res chain seq x y z
N MET A 1 -11.65 5.04 22.40
CA MET A 1 -12.43 4.13 21.52
C MET A 1 -12.12 4.37 20.04
N ILE A 2 -12.27 5.56 19.52
CA ILE A 2 -12.06 5.91 18.08
C ILE A 2 -10.64 5.57 17.55
N LYS A 3 -9.58 5.81 18.33
CA LYS A 3 -8.20 5.50 17.90
C LYS A 3 -7.94 4.02 17.63
N TRP A 4 -8.58 3.12 18.37
CA TRP A 4 -8.48 1.67 18.15
C TRP A 4 -9.27 1.24 16.91
N LEU A 5 -10.37 1.91 16.61
CA LEU A 5 -11.14 1.66 15.40
C LEU A 5 -10.29 1.88 14.15
N TRP A 6 -9.54 2.99 14.08
CA TRP A 6 -8.66 3.27 12.96
C TRP A 6 -7.51 2.27 12.84
N ALA A 7 -6.90 1.87 13.97
CA ALA A 7 -5.85 0.85 13.95
C ALA A 7 -6.37 -0.51 13.46
N LEU A 8 -7.54 -0.93 13.93
CA LEU A 8 -8.19 -2.17 13.48
C LEU A 8 -8.59 -2.08 12.01
N ALA A 9 -9.17 -0.97 11.57
CA ALA A 9 -9.51 -0.75 10.17
C ALA A 9 -8.28 -0.82 9.26
N TYR A 10 -7.17 -0.23 9.70
CA TYR A 10 -5.90 -0.29 8.99
C TYR A 10 -5.38 -1.73 8.86
N ILE A 11 -5.23 -2.45 9.99
CA ILE A 11 -4.77 -3.84 9.98
C ILE A 11 -5.69 -4.71 9.13
N SER A 12 -7.01 -4.57 9.29
CA SER A 12 -8.00 -5.34 8.53
C SER A 12 -7.91 -5.07 7.04
N SER A 13 -7.71 -3.82 6.62
CA SER A 13 -7.58 -3.48 5.19
C SER A 13 -6.32 -4.07 4.56
N VAL A 14 -5.20 -4.09 5.30
CA VAL A 14 -3.97 -4.74 4.84
C VAL A 14 -4.16 -6.25 4.70
N LEU A 15 -4.79 -6.89 5.68
CA LEU A 15 -5.08 -8.33 5.65
C LEU A 15 -6.03 -8.67 4.50
N LEU A 16 -7.10 -7.90 4.31
CA LEU A 16 -8.04 -8.10 3.21
C LEU A 16 -7.35 -7.92 1.86
N ALA A 17 -6.49 -6.91 1.71
CA ALA A 17 -5.70 -6.74 0.49
C ALA A 17 -4.88 -8.00 0.16
N ASN A 18 -4.17 -8.54 1.14
CA ASN A 18 -3.35 -9.74 0.96
C ASN A 18 -4.19 -11.00 0.73
N ILE A 19 -5.33 -11.15 1.42
CA ILE A 19 -6.28 -12.25 1.20
C ILE A 19 -6.82 -12.21 -0.23
N PHE A 20 -7.24 -11.03 -0.71
CA PHE A 20 -7.75 -10.90 -2.07
C PHE A 20 -6.69 -11.19 -3.14
N VAL A 21 -5.44 -10.80 -2.89
CA VAL A 21 -4.33 -11.17 -3.78
C VAL A 21 -4.09 -12.67 -3.78
N ASP A 22 -4.12 -13.30 -2.63
CA ASP A 22 -3.87 -14.74 -2.50
C ASP A 22 -4.96 -15.59 -3.18
N TYR A 23 -6.24 -15.22 -3.00
CA TYR A 23 -7.36 -15.97 -3.55
C TYR A 23 -7.64 -15.70 -5.03
N PHE A 24 -7.54 -14.43 -5.46
CA PHE A 24 -7.96 -14.01 -6.80
C PHE A 24 -6.78 -13.68 -7.71
N GLY A 25 -5.58 -13.51 -7.17
CA GLY A 25 -4.39 -13.16 -7.92
C GLY A 25 -4.54 -11.83 -8.67
N ILE A 26 -4.25 -11.88 -9.97
CA ILE A 26 -4.42 -10.75 -10.89
C ILE A 26 -5.79 -10.87 -11.55
N VAL A 27 -6.55 -9.78 -11.54
CA VAL A 27 -7.89 -9.68 -12.15
C VAL A 27 -7.91 -8.59 -13.21
N THR A 28 -8.82 -8.71 -14.17
CA THR A 28 -9.06 -7.67 -15.17
C THR A 28 -10.50 -7.18 -15.05
N ILE A 29 -10.67 -5.90 -14.75
CA ILE A 29 -11.98 -5.25 -14.60
C ILE A 29 -11.99 -3.99 -15.45
N LEU A 30 -12.99 -3.85 -16.33
CA LEU A 30 -13.13 -2.71 -17.24
C LEU A 30 -11.89 -2.44 -18.12
N GLY A 31 -11.17 -3.50 -18.50
CA GLY A 31 -9.97 -3.40 -19.31
C GLY A 31 -8.69 -3.03 -18.56
N LEU A 32 -8.76 -2.87 -17.23
CA LEU A 32 -7.58 -2.69 -16.38
C LEU A 32 -7.24 -4.00 -15.70
N THR A 33 -5.99 -4.42 -15.81
CA THR A 33 -5.44 -5.62 -15.19
C THR A 33 -4.66 -5.21 -13.94
N PHE A 34 -4.98 -5.77 -12.78
CA PHE A 34 -4.33 -5.43 -11.51
C PHE A 34 -4.48 -6.54 -10.46
N PRO A 35 -3.62 -6.59 -9.44
CA PRO A 35 -3.81 -7.49 -8.29
C PRO A 35 -5.13 -7.18 -7.56
N ALA A 36 -5.93 -8.21 -7.27
CA ALA A 36 -7.27 -8.06 -6.71
C ALA A 36 -7.29 -7.28 -5.38
N GLY A 37 -6.21 -7.33 -4.62
CA GLY A 37 -6.07 -6.61 -3.35
C GLY A 37 -5.97 -5.10 -3.46
N VAL A 38 -5.69 -4.54 -4.65
CA VAL A 38 -5.45 -3.10 -4.82
C VAL A 38 -6.65 -2.24 -4.43
N ILE A 39 -7.86 -2.77 -4.55
CA ILE A 39 -9.10 -2.08 -4.14
C ILE A 39 -9.05 -1.75 -2.63
N TRP A 40 -8.53 -2.67 -1.82
CA TRP A 40 -8.37 -2.47 -0.38
C TRP A 40 -7.19 -1.56 -0.02
N ILE A 41 -6.17 -1.49 -0.88
CA ILE A 41 -4.97 -0.66 -0.64
C ILE A 41 -5.32 0.83 -0.62
N GLY A 42 -6.26 1.28 -1.45
CA GLY A 42 -6.74 2.66 -1.39
C GLY A 42 -7.30 3.03 -0.01
N LEU A 43 -8.10 2.14 0.58
CA LEU A 43 -8.61 2.30 1.94
C LEU A 43 -7.48 2.20 2.98
N THR A 44 -6.49 1.37 2.75
CA THR A 44 -5.32 1.23 3.63
C THR A 44 -4.57 2.55 3.79
N PHE A 45 -4.36 3.31 2.72
CA PHE A 45 -3.71 4.63 2.81
C PHE A 45 -4.49 5.59 3.70
N SER A 46 -5.80 5.72 3.49
CA SER A 46 -6.65 6.58 4.32
C SER A 46 -6.64 6.13 5.79
N PHE A 47 -6.80 4.84 6.06
CA PHE A 47 -6.78 4.32 7.44
C PHE A 47 -5.40 4.44 8.09
N ARG A 48 -4.31 4.34 7.32
CA ARG A 48 -2.95 4.61 7.80
C ARG A 48 -2.82 6.05 8.28
N ASP A 49 -3.25 7.00 7.49
CA ASP A 49 -3.10 8.43 7.81
C ASP A 49 -3.91 8.80 9.06
N PHE A 50 -5.15 8.31 9.18
CA PHE A 50 -5.93 8.46 10.40
C PHE A 50 -5.28 7.76 11.61
N SER A 51 -4.78 6.55 11.44
CA SER A 51 -4.09 5.82 12.51
C SER A 51 -2.82 6.55 12.94
N GLN A 52 -2.03 7.05 11.99
CA GLN A 52 -0.81 7.78 12.26
C GLN A 52 -1.07 9.08 13.04
N ARG A 53 -2.16 9.76 12.74
CA ARG A 53 -2.58 10.98 13.46
C ARG A 53 -2.83 10.72 14.95
N TYR A 54 -3.38 9.54 15.31
CA TYR A 54 -3.72 9.20 16.69
C TYR A 54 -2.62 8.44 17.43
N TRP A 55 -1.82 7.64 16.71
CA TRP A 55 -0.84 6.74 17.32
C TRP A 55 0.61 7.14 17.09
N GLY A 56 0.87 8.03 16.12
CA GLY A 56 2.20 8.42 15.68
C GLY A 56 2.86 7.38 14.77
N VAL A 57 3.93 7.79 14.09
CA VAL A 57 4.62 7.02 13.04
C VAL A 57 5.12 5.66 13.54
N TRP A 58 5.73 5.61 14.73
CA TRP A 58 6.32 4.38 15.27
C TRP A 58 5.32 3.26 15.52
N LYS A 59 4.09 3.58 15.90
CA LYS A 59 3.07 2.55 16.14
C LYS A 59 2.49 2.01 14.83
N ILE A 60 2.55 2.77 13.75
CA ILE A 60 2.17 2.27 12.43
C ILE A 60 3.09 1.12 12.01
N TRP A 61 4.39 1.23 12.24
CA TRP A 61 5.32 0.13 11.98
C TRP A 61 4.98 -1.15 12.75
N ILE A 62 4.50 -1.03 13.98
CA ILE A 62 4.02 -2.18 14.77
C ILE A 62 2.78 -2.79 14.10
N PHE A 63 1.83 -1.97 13.65
CA PHE A 63 0.63 -2.47 12.98
C PHE A 63 0.95 -3.15 11.64
N ILE A 64 1.90 -2.61 10.89
CA ILE A 64 2.41 -3.24 9.66
C ILE A 64 3.05 -4.60 10.01
N ALA A 65 3.89 -4.65 11.02
CA ALA A 65 4.54 -5.89 11.45
C ALA A 65 3.51 -6.96 11.85
N ILE A 66 2.45 -6.58 12.58
CA ILE A 66 1.37 -7.51 12.95
C ILE A 66 0.64 -8.03 11.70
N ALA A 67 0.24 -7.14 10.80
CA ALA A 67 -0.46 -7.53 9.57
C ALA A 67 0.42 -8.43 8.69
N THR A 68 1.70 -8.09 8.55
CA THR A 68 2.69 -8.92 7.83
C THR A 68 2.85 -10.29 8.46
N PHE A 69 3.00 -10.34 9.78
CA PHE A 69 3.17 -11.61 10.49
C PHE A 69 1.97 -12.55 10.26
N ILE A 70 0.76 -12.03 10.30
CA ILE A 70 -0.44 -12.82 10.00
C ILE A 70 -0.41 -13.29 8.53
N THR A 71 -0.08 -12.41 7.58
CA THR A 71 -0.03 -12.74 6.15
C THR A 71 1.04 -13.80 5.83
N LEU A 72 2.15 -13.82 6.56
CA LEU A 72 3.21 -14.84 6.39
C LEU A 72 2.69 -16.27 6.58
N PHE A 73 1.72 -16.48 7.48
CA PHE A 73 1.09 -17.78 7.69
C PHE A 73 0.09 -18.17 6.58
N MET A 74 -0.38 -17.19 5.81
CA MET A 74 -1.31 -17.42 4.70
C MET A 74 -0.55 -17.65 3.40
N ASN A 75 0.26 -16.67 3.01
CA ASN A 75 1.08 -16.71 1.80
C ASN A 75 2.36 -15.89 2.02
N TRP A 76 3.47 -16.56 2.25
CA TRP A 76 4.74 -15.90 2.54
C TRP A 76 5.24 -15.02 1.39
N GLN A 77 5.01 -15.43 0.13
CA GLN A 77 5.44 -14.69 -1.05
C GLN A 77 4.70 -13.35 -1.17
N VAL A 78 3.39 -13.36 -0.98
CA VAL A 78 2.57 -12.14 -0.97
C VAL A 78 2.95 -11.24 0.20
N ALA A 79 3.20 -11.80 1.39
CA ALA A 79 3.63 -11.03 2.56
C ALA A 79 4.97 -10.35 2.34
N VAL A 80 5.96 -11.06 1.83
CA VAL A 80 7.30 -10.50 1.51
C VAL A 80 7.19 -9.44 0.43
N ALA A 81 6.43 -9.68 -0.63
CA ALA A 81 6.20 -8.69 -1.68
C ALA A 81 5.56 -7.41 -1.12
N SER A 82 4.52 -7.55 -0.30
CA SER A 82 3.79 -6.43 0.31
C SER A 82 4.69 -5.58 1.22
N VAL A 83 5.46 -6.22 2.11
CA VAL A 83 6.37 -5.52 3.02
C VAL A 83 7.52 -4.85 2.27
N SER A 84 8.10 -5.54 1.30
CA SER A 84 9.21 -4.99 0.51
C SER A 84 8.76 -3.76 -0.28
N ALA A 85 7.61 -3.84 -0.96
CA ALA A 85 7.02 -2.73 -1.68
C ALA A 85 6.74 -1.55 -0.76
N PHE A 86 6.12 -1.82 0.40
CA PHE A 86 5.82 -0.80 1.40
C PHE A 86 7.09 -0.12 1.93
N LEU A 87 8.11 -0.88 2.34
CA LEU A 87 9.36 -0.33 2.86
C LEU A 87 10.06 0.57 1.84
N ILE A 88 10.14 0.13 0.59
CA ILE A 88 10.77 0.90 -0.48
C ILE A 88 9.96 2.17 -0.78
N ALA A 89 8.64 2.05 -0.91
CA ALA A 89 7.77 3.18 -1.17
C ALA A 89 7.80 4.22 -0.05
N GLU A 90 7.72 3.82 1.22
CA GLU A 90 7.80 4.72 2.37
C GLU A 90 9.18 5.39 2.48
N THR A 91 10.25 4.68 2.16
CA THR A 91 11.60 5.26 2.16
C THR A 91 11.72 6.35 1.10
N ILE A 92 11.20 6.09 -0.10
CA ILE A 92 11.21 7.05 -1.21
C ILE A 92 10.30 8.22 -0.91
N ASP A 93 9.10 7.96 -0.39
CA ASP A 93 8.15 9.00 0.02
C ASP A 93 8.78 9.93 1.06
N TRP A 94 9.36 9.38 2.10
CA TRP A 94 10.07 10.15 3.13
C TRP A 94 11.23 10.97 2.56
N LEU A 95 12.03 10.38 1.67
CA LEU A 95 13.16 11.06 1.04
C LEU A 95 12.69 12.25 0.20
N ILE A 96 11.72 12.02 -0.69
CA ILE A 96 11.17 13.05 -1.57
C ILE A 96 10.51 14.15 -0.75
N PHE A 97 9.72 13.77 0.25
CA PHE A 97 9.09 14.70 1.16
C PHE A 97 10.10 15.57 1.91
N THR A 98 11.25 15.02 2.28
CA THR A 98 12.33 15.73 3.00
C THR A 98 13.08 16.70 2.10
N ILE A 99 13.41 16.31 0.87
CA ILE A 99 14.19 17.15 -0.05
C ILE A 99 13.35 18.20 -0.78
N THR A 100 12.04 17.99 -0.88
CA THR A 100 11.15 18.91 -1.60
C THR A 100 10.85 20.15 -0.75
N LYS A 101 11.32 21.31 -1.20
CA LYS A 101 11.13 22.62 -0.54
C LYS A 101 9.87 23.32 -1.08
N LYS A 102 8.72 22.66 -0.99
CA LYS A 102 7.42 23.18 -1.44
C LYS A 102 6.42 23.17 -0.29
N ASP A 103 5.23 23.74 -0.52
CA ASP A 103 4.13 23.67 0.43
C ASP A 103 3.73 22.21 0.70
N PHE A 104 3.18 21.97 1.88
CA PHE A 104 2.84 20.64 2.37
C PHE A 104 2.05 19.80 1.35
N ILE A 105 1.03 20.36 0.72
CA ILE A 105 0.19 19.68 -0.27
C ILE A 105 1.01 19.28 -1.51
N HIS A 106 1.84 20.18 -2.03
CA HIS A 106 2.70 19.87 -3.18
C HIS A 106 3.72 18.77 -2.88
N ARG A 107 4.22 18.72 -1.64
CA ARG A 107 5.15 17.65 -1.21
C ARG A 107 4.47 16.29 -1.23
N ILE A 108 3.24 16.19 -0.72
CA ILE A 108 2.44 14.96 -0.76
C ILE A 108 2.21 14.52 -2.22
N TRP A 109 1.81 15.44 -3.10
CA TRP A 109 1.57 15.11 -4.50
C TRP A 109 2.82 14.58 -5.21
N ILE A 110 3.96 15.25 -5.02
CA ILE A 110 5.21 14.86 -5.66
C ILE A 110 5.68 13.50 -5.12
N SER A 111 5.65 13.30 -3.81
CA SER A 111 6.08 12.05 -3.19
C SER A 111 5.20 10.88 -3.63
N ASN A 112 3.87 11.03 -3.58
CA ASN A 112 2.94 9.99 -4.02
C ASN A 112 3.05 9.67 -5.52
N THR A 113 3.28 10.67 -6.37
CA THR A 113 3.46 10.45 -7.81
C THR A 113 4.67 9.59 -8.12
N ILE A 114 5.71 9.64 -7.30
CA ILE A 114 6.94 8.87 -7.50
C ILE A 114 6.89 7.53 -6.73
N SER A 115 6.44 7.54 -5.49
CA SER A 115 6.41 6.33 -4.65
C SER A 115 5.39 5.29 -5.13
N THR A 116 4.22 5.72 -5.61
CA THR A 116 3.14 4.81 -6.05
C THR A 116 3.52 3.89 -7.21
N PRO A 117 4.13 4.37 -8.32
CA PRO A 117 4.60 3.48 -9.38
C PRO A 117 5.67 2.50 -8.90
N ILE A 118 6.60 2.96 -8.06
CA ILE A 118 7.69 2.11 -7.55
C ILE A 118 7.15 1.01 -6.65
N ASP A 119 6.25 1.35 -5.74
CA ASP A 119 5.53 0.37 -4.92
C ASP A 119 4.81 -0.68 -5.79
N SER A 120 4.12 -0.24 -6.86
CA SER A 120 3.41 -1.13 -7.76
C SER A 120 4.36 -2.07 -8.53
N ILE A 121 5.50 -1.57 -9.00
CA ILE A 121 6.53 -2.38 -9.66
C ILE A 121 7.06 -3.43 -8.69
N VAL A 122 7.51 -3.01 -7.50
CA VAL A 122 8.11 -3.92 -6.52
C VAL A 122 7.11 -5.00 -6.10
N PHE A 123 5.88 -4.61 -5.78
CA PHE A 123 4.86 -5.58 -5.36
C PHE A 123 4.55 -6.61 -6.44
N VAL A 124 4.21 -6.15 -7.65
CA VAL A 124 3.81 -7.06 -8.74
C VAL A 124 4.96 -7.98 -9.13
N VAL A 125 6.17 -7.45 -9.26
CA VAL A 125 7.33 -8.26 -9.65
C VAL A 125 7.65 -9.33 -8.62
N LEU A 126 7.57 -9.01 -7.33
CA LEU A 126 7.87 -9.97 -6.27
C LEU A 126 6.73 -10.98 -6.05
N ALA A 127 5.47 -10.58 -6.22
CA ALA A 127 4.33 -11.46 -5.99
C ALA A 127 4.02 -12.35 -7.20
N PHE A 128 4.13 -11.83 -8.42
CA PHE A 128 3.63 -12.48 -9.65
C PHE A 128 4.66 -12.58 -10.77
N GLY A 129 5.84 -11.98 -10.61
CA GLY A 129 6.80 -11.79 -11.70
C GLY A 129 6.48 -10.56 -12.57
N TRP A 130 7.22 -10.41 -13.66
CA TRP A 130 7.13 -9.23 -14.52
C TRP A 130 5.82 -9.23 -15.32
N ASN A 131 4.91 -8.31 -15.00
CA ASN A 131 3.64 -8.12 -15.69
C ASN A 131 3.31 -6.64 -15.81
N TRP A 132 3.56 -6.06 -16.98
CA TRP A 132 3.34 -4.64 -17.25
C TRP A 132 1.89 -4.19 -17.04
N GLU A 133 0.92 -4.97 -17.53
CA GLU A 133 -0.49 -4.63 -17.41
C GLU A 133 -0.91 -4.52 -15.95
N ALA A 134 -0.49 -5.49 -15.13
CA ALA A 134 -0.78 -5.48 -13.68
C ALA A 134 -0.08 -4.32 -12.97
N ILE A 135 1.14 -3.96 -13.36
CA ILE A 135 1.88 -2.82 -12.80
C ILE A 135 1.15 -1.52 -13.10
N TYR A 136 0.78 -1.28 -14.35
CA TYR A 136 0.05 -0.06 -14.73
C TYR A 136 -1.32 0.03 -14.07
N GLY A 137 -2.09 -1.05 -14.10
CA GLY A 137 -3.42 -1.08 -13.48
C GLY A 137 -3.36 -0.81 -11.99
N GLN A 138 -2.40 -1.43 -11.29
CA GLN A 138 -2.19 -1.19 -9.87
C GLN A 138 -1.79 0.26 -9.58
N ALA A 139 -0.85 0.82 -10.35
CA ALA A 139 -0.39 2.19 -10.17
C ALA A 139 -1.53 3.20 -10.39
N ILE A 140 -2.35 3.02 -11.42
CA ILE A 140 -3.50 3.87 -11.73
C ILE A 140 -4.51 3.83 -10.59
N ILE A 141 -4.91 2.65 -10.13
CA ILE A 141 -5.92 2.51 -9.07
C ILE A 141 -5.39 3.10 -7.74
N LYS A 142 -4.15 2.82 -7.38
CA LYS A 142 -3.53 3.41 -6.18
C LYS A 142 -3.47 4.93 -6.26
N TYR A 143 -3.08 5.47 -7.43
CA TYR A 143 -3.00 6.91 -7.63
C TYR A 143 -4.38 7.56 -7.48
N ILE A 144 -5.41 7.02 -8.13
CA ILE A 144 -6.78 7.52 -8.00
C ILE A 144 -7.25 7.43 -6.54
N SER A 145 -6.98 6.31 -5.86
CA SER A 145 -7.38 6.11 -4.45
C SER A 145 -6.64 7.03 -3.48
N SER A 146 -5.42 7.46 -3.82
CA SER A 146 -4.66 8.41 -2.99
C SER A 146 -5.14 9.86 -3.13
N LEU A 147 -6.00 10.15 -4.11
CA LEU A 147 -6.59 11.47 -4.33
C LEU A 147 -7.90 11.68 -3.56
N LEU A 148 -8.48 10.59 -3.01
CA LEU A 148 -9.72 10.59 -2.23
C LEU A 148 -9.45 10.76 -0.74
#